data_16da6a06ae8c57cd6d54d50b26840b27
#
_entry.id   16da6a06ae8c57cd6d54d50b26840b27
#
_cell.length_a   1.000
_cell.length_b   1.000
_cell.length_c   1.000
_cell.angle_alpha   90.00
_cell.angle_beta   90.00
_cell.angle_gamma   90.00
#
_symmetry.space_group_name_H-M   'P 1'
#
loop_
_entity.id
_entity.type
_entity.pdbx_description
1 polymer ?
#
loop_
_entity_poly.entity_id
_entity_poly.type
_entity_poly.pdbx_seq_one_letter_code
_entity_poly.pdbx_strand_id
1 'polypeptide(L)'
;MHSDAPRIGQAVPRKEGREKVTGRARYVDDLVFPGMLHGATVRSPAARGRIRAIHFDKSIPWDEFTIVTAKDIPGENCVALILHDQPCLASEAVNHPEEPVVLLAHPDKYLLEDARRAVRIEIDPLPAVFSIEDSLAKKEIIWGQDNVFKKFLVEKGDVDAAWAAADILVEGEYGTGAQEQLYIEPNGMIAIANRGEGVTVWGSMQCPFYVHKALLPLFGLPKEKVRVVQTETGGGFGGKEEYPSMIAAHAALLAWKSGKPVKIIHDRAEDMAATTKRHPSRTRLRTGVTRGGQLVAMEIDFVIDGGAYCTLSPVVLSRGTIHAAGPYECPNVRIRSRAVATNAPPHGAFRGFGAPQSIFALERHMDKVAHAIGLTPEEFRRRNFIKEGETTATNQVIREKVDLEGLLNRAFELTDYHAKRERFKIENASDWSATVPVADLKNASGTLALQSLQALPLIKKGIGFASFMHGAGFTGSGEVYLQSVVGAEATAEGRVKILAASTEIGQGTNTIFAQIAAEALGVAYELIEVAQPDTANVPNSGPTVASRTCMIVGKLVESAVLGLK
;
A
#
# COMPACT_ATOMS: atom_id res chain seq x y z
N MET A 1 -21.93 -38.00 -4.05
CA MET A 1 -21.12 -38.53 -2.94
C MET A 1 -20.84 -37.36 -1.99
N HIS A 2 -21.52 -37.33 -0.86
CA HIS A 2 -21.22 -36.38 0.21
C HIS A 2 -19.93 -36.84 0.87
N SER A 3 -18.88 -36.06 0.74
CA SER A 3 -17.66 -36.25 1.52
C SER A 3 -17.84 -35.47 2.82
N ASP A 4 -17.91 -36.18 3.96
CA ASP A 4 -18.05 -35.60 5.30
C ASP A 4 -16.78 -34.86 5.80
N ALA A 5 -15.75 -34.78 4.98
CA ALA A 5 -14.52 -34.10 5.35
C ALA A 5 -14.66 -32.57 5.20
N PRO A 6 -14.27 -31.79 6.21
CA PRO A 6 -14.30 -30.34 6.12
C PRO A 6 -13.43 -29.84 4.96
N ARG A 7 -13.87 -28.80 4.25
CA ARG A 7 -13.12 -28.19 3.14
C ARG A 7 -12.21 -27.07 3.64
N ILE A 8 -12.64 -26.35 4.65
CA ILE A 8 -11.87 -25.32 5.32
C ILE A 8 -10.73 -25.98 6.11
N GLY A 9 -9.53 -25.38 6.04
CA GLY A 9 -8.32 -25.90 6.70
C GLY A 9 -7.58 -27.00 5.93
N GLN A 10 -8.10 -27.45 4.79
CA GLN A 10 -7.42 -28.42 3.93
C GLN A 10 -6.58 -27.72 2.85
N ALA A 11 -5.46 -28.36 2.47
CA ALA A 11 -4.71 -27.95 1.29
C ALA A 11 -5.43 -28.42 0.03
N VAL A 12 -6.02 -27.49 -0.71
CA VAL A 12 -6.67 -27.74 -2.00
C VAL A 12 -5.90 -27.08 -3.14
N PRO A 13 -5.98 -27.61 -4.38
CA PRO A 13 -5.41 -26.94 -5.54
C PRO A 13 -6.03 -25.57 -5.73
N ARG A 14 -5.21 -24.57 -6.09
CA ARG A 14 -5.71 -23.24 -6.43
C ARG A 14 -6.61 -23.29 -7.65
N LYS A 15 -7.71 -22.53 -7.66
CA LYS A 15 -8.67 -22.49 -8.78
C LYS A 15 -8.00 -22.08 -10.10
N GLU A 16 -7.16 -21.06 -10.05
CA GLU A 16 -6.44 -20.52 -11.21
C GLU A 16 -5.04 -21.10 -11.41
N GLY A 17 -4.61 -22.03 -10.56
CA GLY A 17 -3.21 -22.49 -10.50
C GLY A 17 -2.73 -23.16 -11.78
N ARG A 18 -3.58 -23.99 -12.41
CA ARG A 18 -3.24 -24.70 -13.64
C ARG A 18 -2.96 -23.76 -14.82
N GLU A 19 -3.82 -22.75 -15.01
CA GLU A 19 -3.67 -21.77 -16.08
C GLU A 19 -2.39 -20.96 -15.92
N LYS A 20 -2.05 -20.58 -14.69
CA LYS A 20 -0.81 -19.84 -14.36
C LYS A 20 0.45 -20.66 -14.64
N VAL A 21 0.55 -21.88 -14.12
CA VAL A 21 1.76 -22.71 -14.30
C VAL A 21 1.93 -23.28 -15.71
N THR A 22 0.88 -23.27 -16.53
CA THR A 22 0.94 -23.71 -17.95
C THR A 22 1.03 -22.54 -18.94
N GLY A 23 1.11 -21.29 -18.46
CA GLY A 23 1.19 -20.09 -19.30
C GLY A 23 -0.10 -19.76 -20.06
N ARG A 24 -1.26 -20.30 -19.66
CA ARG A 24 -2.56 -20.01 -20.27
C ARG A 24 -3.28 -18.83 -19.63
N ALA A 25 -2.90 -18.45 -18.41
CA ALA A 25 -3.43 -17.27 -17.75
C ALA A 25 -3.11 -16.02 -18.58
N ARG A 26 -4.09 -15.13 -18.74
CA ARG A 26 -3.98 -13.96 -19.61
C ARG A 26 -3.90 -12.69 -18.76
N TYR A 27 -2.70 -12.14 -18.66
CA TYR A 27 -2.44 -10.85 -18.04
C TYR A 27 -2.79 -9.71 -19.00
N VAL A 28 -2.83 -8.48 -18.48
CA VAL A 28 -3.25 -7.33 -19.31
C VAL A 28 -2.37 -7.15 -20.55
N ASP A 29 -1.07 -7.41 -20.46
CA ASP A 29 -0.16 -7.27 -21.61
C ASP A 29 -0.35 -8.35 -22.67
N ASP A 30 -0.89 -9.52 -22.30
CA ASP A 30 -1.20 -10.61 -23.24
C ASP A 30 -2.46 -10.36 -24.09
N LEU A 31 -3.29 -9.38 -23.70
CA LEU A 31 -4.53 -9.10 -24.40
C LEU A 31 -4.28 -8.23 -25.64
N VAL A 32 -4.88 -8.60 -26.75
CA VAL A 32 -4.80 -7.87 -28.01
C VAL A 32 -6.20 -7.69 -28.59
N PHE A 33 -6.52 -6.48 -29.05
CA PHE A 33 -7.75 -6.15 -29.74
C PHE A 33 -7.47 -5.67 -31.17
N PRO A 34 -8.36 -5.92 -32.14
CA PRO A 34 -8.15 -5.46 -33.50
C PRO A 34 -7.95 -3.93 -33.60
N GLY A 35 -6.92 -3.49 -34.30
CA GLY A 35 -6.61 -2.06 -34.47
C GLY A 35 -6.11 -1.33 -33.24
N MET A 36 -5.70 -2.07 -32.21
CA MET A 36 -5.25 -1.50 -30.92
C MET A 36 -4.00 -0.63 -31.07
N LEU A 37 -4.02 0.52 -30.37
CA LEU A 37 -2.89 1.43 -30.25
C LEU A 37 -2.15 1.18 -28.93
N HIS A 38 -0.88 1.54 -28.91
CA HIS A 38 -0.08 1.70 -27.70
C HIS A 38 -0.23 3.14 -27.19
N GLY A 39 -0.43 3.31 -25.89
CA GLY A 39 -0.53 4.62 -25.24
C GLY A 39 0.64 4.88 -24.31
N ALA A 40 1.04 6.15 -24.19
CA ALA A 40 2.09 6.61 -23.28
C ALA A 40 1.69 7.93 -22.61
N THR A 41 2.25 8.17 -21.44
CA THR A 41 2.05 9.40 -20.66
C THR A 41 3.32 10.24 -20.69
N VAL A 42 3.22 11.49 -21.13
CA VAL A 42 4.26 12.52 -20.97
C VAL A 42 4.07 13.20 -19.64
N ARG A 43 5.12 13.23 -18.83
CA ARG A 43 5.08 13.64 -17.43
C ARG A 43 5.93 14.87 -17.18
N SER A 44 5.61 15.57 -16.09
CA SER A 44 6.36 16.75 -15.64
C SER A 44 7.80 16.38 -15.24
N PRO A 45 8.81 17.10 -15.74
CA PRO A 45 10.19 17.00 -15.26
C PRO A 45 10.44 17.84 -13.99
N ALA A 46 9.47 18.69 -13.60
CA ALA A 46 9.62 19.62 -12.48
C ALA A 46 8.74 19.24 -11.30
N ALA A 47 9.19 19.52 -10.11
CA ALA A 47 8.48 19.24 -8.88
C ALA A 47 7.31 20.17 -8.63
N ARG A 48 7.42 21.45 -9.02
CA ARG A 48 6.35 22.46 -8.89
C ARG A 48 6.60 23.60 -9.86
N GLY A 49 5.57 24.05 -10.54
CA GLY A 49 5.69 25.19 -11.45
C GLY A 49 4.46 25.41 -12.29
N ARG A 50 4.45 26.53 -13.03
CA ARG A 50 3.40 26.88 -13.99
C ARG A 50 3.79 26.39 -15.37
N ILE A 51 2.90 25.69 -16.05
CA ILE A 51 3.09 25.25 -17.43
C ILE A 51 2.99 26.49 -18.34
N ARG A 52 4.07 26.82 -19.05
CA ARG A 52 4.12 27.91 -20.03
C ARG A 52 3.69 27.45 -21.41
N ALA A 53 4.27 26.34 -21.86
CA ALA A 53 4.02 25.80 -23.18
C ALA A 53 4.34 24.29 -23.23
N ILE A 54 3.74 23.61 -24.17
CA ILE A 54 4.05 22.23 -24.54
C ILE A 54 4.56 22.27 -25.99
N HIS A 55 5.80 21.85 -26.19
CA HIS A 55 6.45 21.86 -27.49
C HIS A 55 6.56 20.46 -28.04
N PHE A 56 6.16 20.31 -29.29
CA PHE A 56 6.21 19.07 -30.07
C PHE A 56 7.32 19.20 -31.12
N ASP A 57 8.35 18.36 -31.02
CA ASP A 57 9.48 18.42 -31.95
C ASP A 57 9.02 18.04 -33.38
N LYS A 58 9.47 18.83 -34.36
CA LYS A 58 9.05 18.68 -35.78
C LYS A 58 9.60 17.41 -36.45
N SER A 59 10.52 16.69 -35.81
CA SER A 59 11.06 15.42 -36.31
C SER A 59 10.06 14.26 -36.23
N ILE A 60 8.98 14.41 -35.46
CA ILE A 60 7.93 13.42 -35.28
C ILE A 60 6.72 13.74 -36.15
N PRO A 61 6.12 12.78 -36.84
CA PRO A 61 4.91 12.97 -37.66
C PRO A 61 3.65 13.02 -36.79
N TRP A 62 3.43 14.13 -36.10
CA TRP A 62 2.37 14.29 -35.08
C TRP A 62 0.96 14.09 -35.60
N ASP A 63 0.73 14.21 -36.88
CA ASP A 63 -0.54 13.94 -37.58
C ASP A 63 -0.94 12.46 -37.56
N GLU A 64 0.01 11.56 -37.33
CA GLU A 64 -0.24 10.12 -37.15
C GLU A 64 -0.59 9.74 -35.72
N PHE A 65 -0.43 10.66 -34.78
CA PHE A 65 -0.64 10.41 -33.34
C PHE A 65 -2.02 10.85 -32.86
N THR A 66 -2.56 10.10 -31.91
CA THR A 66 -3.63 10.61 -31.04
C THR A 66 -2.98 11.30 -29.84
N ILE A 67 -3.21 12.60 -29.72
CA ILE A 67 -2.67 13.44 -28.65
C ILE A 67 -3.84 13.90 -27.77
N VAL A 68 -3.74 13.70 -26.44
CA VAL A 68 -4.74 14.14 -25.45
C VAL A 68 -4.07 15.06 -24.44
N THR A 69 -4.73 16.17 -24.13
CA THR A 69 -4.37 17.13 -23.08
C THR A 69 -5.57 17.33 -22.15
N ALA A 70 -5.41 18.08 -21.08
CA ALA A 70 -6.51 18.40 -20.17
C ALA A 70 -7.73 19.03 -20.86
N LYS A 71 -7.55 19.71 -22.00
CA LYS A 71 -8.63 20.34 -22.79
C LYS A 71 -9.51 19.32 -23.51
N ASP A 72 -9.05 18.09 -23.68
CA ASP A 72 -9.78 17.03 -24.38
C ASP A 72 -10.65 16.19 -23.43
N ILE A 73 -10.59 16.44 -22.12
CA ILE A 73 -11.35 15.71 -21.11
C ILE A 73 -12.82 16.13 -21.22
N PRO A 74 -13.73 15.16 -21.46
CA PRO A 74 -15.14 15.50 -21.74
C PRO A 74 -15.95 15.91 -20.51
N GLY A 75 -15.50 15.54 -19.32
CA GLY A 75 -16.16 15.83 -18.05
C GLY A 75 -15.25 16.57 -17.07
N GLU A 76 -15.14 16.08 -15.85
CA GLU A 76 -14.34 16.68 -14.80
C GLU A 76 -12.87 16.20 -14.88
N ASN A 77 -11.91 17.11 -14.95
CA ASN A 77 -10.48 16.77 -14.94
C ASN A 77 -10.02 16.39 -13.52
N CYS A 78 -10.51 15.28 -13.03
CA CYS A 78 -10.17 14.79 -11.69
C CYS A 78 -10.22 13.28 -11.63
N VAL A 79 -9.24 12.66 -10.97
CA VAL A 79 -9.24 11.25 -10.57
C VAL A 79 -9.26 11.22 -9.05
N ALA A 80 -10.46 11.18 -8.46
CA ALA A 80 -10.66 11.29 -7.04
C ALA A 80 -11.08 9.98 -6.40
N LEU A 81 -10.53 9.71 -5.23
CA LEU A 81 -11.00 8.63 -4.37
C LEU A 81 -11.70 9.17 -3.12
N ILE A 82 -11.06 10.08 -2.39
CA ILE A 82 -11.57 10.71 -1.16
C ILE A 82 -11.88 12.17 -1.41
N LEU A 83 -10.90 12.95 -1.88
CA LEU A 83 -11.05 14.37 -2.22
C LEU A 83 -10.87 14.58 -3.72
N HIS A 84 -11.55 15.60 -4.25
CA HIS A 84 -11.43 16.02 -5.65
C HIS A 84 -10.26 17.01 -5.80
N ASP A 85 -9.04 16.58 -5.48
CA ASP A 85 -7.85 17.44 -5.50
C ASP A 85 -6.78 17.02 -6.52
N GLN A 86 -6.87 15.79 -7.09
CA GLN A 86 -5.88 15.29 -8.04
C GLN A 86 -6.40 15.38 -9.48
N PRO A 87 -5.79 16.21 -10.36
CA PRO A 87 -6.14 16.24 -11.78
C PRO A 87 -5.73 14.95 -12.48
N CYS A 88 -6.51 14.53 -13.47
CA CYS A 88 -6.13 13.46 -14.40
C CYS A 88 -4.94 13.87 -15.26
N LEU A 89 -4.97 15.11 -15.76
CA LEU A 89 -3.87 15.74 -16.51
C LEU A 89 -3.67 17.17 -16.01
N ALA A 90 -2.44 17.53 -15.69
CA ALA A 90 -2.09 18.90 -15.33
C ALA A 90 -2.35 19.85 -16.51
N SER A 91 -2.92 21.02 -16.23
CA SER A 91 -3.30 22.01 -17.26
C SER A 91 -2.57 23.35 -17.13
N GLU A 92 -2.51 23.92 -15.94
CA GLU A 92 -1.94 25.24 -15.66
C GLU A 92 -0.65 25.15 -14.83
N ALA A 93 -0.58 24.18 -13.95
CA ALA A 93 0.54 23.98 -13.05
C ALA A 93 0.79 22.49 -12.80
N VAL A 94 2.01 22.20 -12.38
CA VAL A 94 2.42 20.88 -11.87
C VAL A 94 2.79 21.01 -10.40
N ASN A 95 2.49 19.97 -9.62
CA ASN A 95 2.68 19.95 -8.17
C ASN A 95 3.61 18.84 -7.69
N HIS A 96 4.06 17.96 -8.59
CA HIS A 96 5.07 16.93 -8.29
C HIS A 96 5.82 16.52 -9.57
N PRO A 97 7.03 15.96 -9.45
CA PRO A 97 7.68 15.32 -10.59
C PRO A 97 6.83 14.11 -11.02
N GLU A 98 6.91 13.75 -12.29
CA GLU A 98 6.11 12.66 -12.89
C GLU A 98 4.60 12.94 -12.97
N GLU A 99 4.12 14.16 -12.72
CA GLU A 99 2.72 14.51 -12.90
C GLU A 99 2.32 14.42 -14.39
N PRO A 100 1.20 13.73 -14.72
CA PRO A 100 0.75 13.57 -16.10
C PRO A 100 0.35 14.90 -16.75
N VAL A 101 0.81 15.16 -17.98
CA VAL A 101 0.52 16.42 -18.71
C VAL A 101 -0.08 16.14 -20.10
N VAL A 102 0.49 15.21 -20.88
CA VAL A 102 0.04 14.86 -22.22
C VAL A 102 -0.03 13.35 -22.35
N LEU A 103 -1.06 12.86 -23.07
CA LEU A 103 -1.15 11.46 -23.46
C LEU A 103 -0.92 11.34 -24.97
N LEU A 104 -0.22 10.31 -25.37
CA LEU A 104 0.06 9.97 -26.77
C LEU A 104 -0.41 8.55 -27.05
N ALA A 105 -0.93 8.30 -28.26
CA ALA A 105 -1.14 6.94 -28.72
C ALA A 105 -0.74 6.76 -30.19
N HIS A 106 -0.13 5.60 -30.51
CA HIS A 106 0.33 5.24 -31.83
C HIS A 106 0.32 3.70 -31.99
N PRO A 107 0.13 3.13 -33.23
CA PRO A 107 0.22 1.70 -33.43
C PRO A 107 1.63 1.13 -33.27
N ASP A 108 2.67 1.90 -33.58
CA ASP A 108 4.08 1.53 -33.39
C ASP A 108 4.54 2.02 -32.01
N LYS A 109 4.89 1.08 -31.13
CA LYS A 109 5.36 1.36 -29.78
C LYS A 109 6.75 2.00 -29.70
N TYR A 110 7.60 1.79 -30.71
CA TYR A 110 8.94 2.36 -30.74
C TYR A 110 8.88 3.84 -31.13
N LEU A 111 8.12 4.15 -32.18
CA LEU A 111 7.87 5.54 -32.57
C LEU A 111 7.12 6.31 -31.46
N LEU A 112 6.22 5.64 -30.72
CA LEU A 112 5.54 6.22 -29.56
C LEU A 112 6.54 6.61 -28.45
N GLU A 113 7.54 5.78 -28.19
CA GLU A 113 8.57 6.08 -27.18
C GLU A 113 9.49 7.24 -27.62
N ASP A 114 9.86 7.30 -28.89
CA ASP A 114 10.60 8.44 -29.45
C ASP A 114 9.77 9.72 -29.39
N ALA A 115 8.49 9.65 -29.72
CA ALA A 115 7.55 10.76 -29.61
C ALA A 115 7.39 11.25 -28.16
N ARG A 116 7.28 10.33 -27.19
CA ARG A 116 7.21 10.68 -25.77
C ARG A 116 8.42 11.52 -25.31
N ARG A 117 9.61 11.18 -25.77
CA ARG A 117 10.85 11.93 -25.49
C ARG A 117 10.95 13.25 -26.26
N ALA A 118 10.26 13.36 -27.40
CA ALA A 118 10.27 14.54 -28.25
C ALA A 118 9.26 15.63 -27.81
N VAL A 119 8.45 15.38 -26.78
CA VAL A 119 7.61 16.40 -26.15
C VAL A 119 8.39 17.09 -25.03
N ARG A 120 8.51 18.42 -25.11
CA ARG A 120 9.12 19.24 -24.06
C ARG A 120 8.09 20.13 -23.40
N ILE A 121 7.95 19.99 -22.07
CA ILE A 121 7.09 20.84 -21.25
C ILE A 121 7.94 21.99 -20.71
N GLU A 122 7.57 23.21 -21.05
CA GLU A 122 8.19 24.43 -20.53
C GLU A 122 7.48 24.88 -19.27
N ILE A 123 8.22 24.95 -18.16
CA ILE A 123 7.67 25.20 -16.83
C ILE A 123 8.42 26.38 -16.18
N ASP A 124 7.67 27.35 -15.67
CA ASP A 124 8.20 28.34 -14.74
C ASP A 124 8.25 27.72 -13.35
N PRO A 125 9.43 27.48 -12.77
CA PRO A 125 9.55 26.83 -11.49
C PRO A 125 8.97 27.69 -10.36
N LEU A 126 8.33 27.04 -9.39
CA LEU A 126 7.88 27.60 -8.13
C LEU A 126 8.62 26.91 -6.96
N PRO A 127 8.74 27.58 -5.81
CA PRO A 127 9.31 26.96 -4.62
C PRO A 127 8.56 25.68 -4.25
N ALA A 128 9.30 24.58 -4.02
CA ALA A 128 8.74 23.27 -3.71
C ALA A 128 9.06 22.86 -2.27
N VAL A 129 8.19 22.02 -1.69
CA VAL A 129 8.29 21.48 -0.33
C VAL A 129 8.52 19.97 -0.43
N PHE A 130 9.64 19.46 0.11
CA PHE A 130 10.01 18.05 0.02
C PHE A 130 10.10 17.32 1.36
N SER A 131 10.04 18.06 2.47
CA SER A 131 10.14 17.47 3.80
C SER A 131 8.89 17.69 4.64
N ILE A 132 8.63 16.75 5.55
CA ILE A 132 7.59 16.88 6.59
C ILE A 132 7.83 18.17 7.40
N GLU A 133 9.08 18.48 7.71
CA GLU A 133 9.48 19.65 8.50
C GLU A 133 9.11 20.96 7.81
N ASP A 134 9.46 21.09 6.54
CA ASP A 134 9.17 22.30 5.75
C ASP A 134 7.68 22.50 5.53
N SER A 135 6.96 21.39 5.31
CA SER A 135 5.50 21.38 5.19
C SER A 135 4.83 21.87 6.48
N LEU A 136 5.21 21.31 7.63
CA LEU A 136 4.67 21.71 8.94
C LEU A 136 5.08 23.14 9.34
N ALA A 137 6.28 23.58 8.93
CA ALA A 137 6.77 24.96 9.12
C ALA A 137 6.06 25.96 8.20
N LYS A 138 5.26 25.47 7.24
CA LYS A 138 4.53 26.31 6.25
C LYS A 138 5.47 27.22 5.47
N LYS A 139 6.66 26.74 5.09
CA LYS A 139 7.60 27.53 4.28
C LYS A 139 6.96 27.97 2.97
N GLU A 140 6.18 27.06 2.36
CA GLU A 140 5.28 27.33 1.26
C GLU A 140 3.95 26.63 1.56
N ILE A 141 2.83 27.26 1.23
CA ILE A 141 1.50 26.63 1.25
C ILE A 141 1.25 26.06 -0.13
N ILE A 142 1.21 24.72 -0.19
CA ILE A 142 1.00 23.96 -1.42
C ILE A 142 -0.34 23.24 -1.44
N TRP A 143 -0.99 23.11 -0.28
CA TRP A 143 -2.30 22.50 -0.16
C TRP A 143 -3.13 23.14 0.98
N GLY A 144 -4.39 23.46 0.71
CA GLY A 144 -5.30 24.05 1.69
C GLY A 144 -4.75 25.34 2.32
N GLN A 145 -4.81 25.45 3.65
CA GLN A 145 -4.32 26.62 4.40
C GLN A 145 -3.09 26.31 5.26
N ASP A 146 -2.75 25.04 5.45
CA ASP A 146 -1.71 24.61 6.40
C ASP A 146 -0.95 23.36 5.96
N ASN A 147 -1.08 22.95 4.71
CA ASN A 147 -0.48 21.73 4.15
C ASN A 147 -0.91 20.43 4.86
N VAL A 148 -2.04 20.40 5.55
CA VAL A 148 -2.45 19.23 6.33
C VAL A 148 -3.71 18.61 5.76
N PHE A 149 -3.62 17.40 5.20
CA PHE A 149 -4.74 16.64 4.68
C PHE A 149 -5.69 16.17 5.78
N LYS A 150 -5.13 15.72 6.92
CA LYS A 150 -5.90 15.17 8.04
C LYS A 150 -5.13 15.24 9.35
N LYS A 151 -5.87 15.40 10.46
CA LYS A 151 -5.37 15.35 11.84
C LYS A 151 -6.22 14.37 12.65
N PHE A 152 -5.58 13.63 13.56
CA PHE A 152 -6.25 12.87 14.60
C PHE A 152 -5.62 13.16 15.95
N LEU A 153 -6.45 13.11 17.00
CA LEU A 153 -6.05 13.14 18.40
C LEU A 153 -6.71 11.95 19.10
N VAL A 154 -5.90 11.16 19.78
CA VAL A 154 -6.37 10.08 20.66
C VAL A 154 -5.83 10.37 22.06
N GLU A 155 -6.71 10.33 23.06
CA GLU A 155 -6.36 10.54 24.46
C GLU A 155 -6.97 9.45 25.34
N LYS A 156 -6.16 8.94 26.28
CA LYS A 156 -6.52 8.00 27.34
C LYS A 156 -5.85 8.48 28.61
N GLY A 157 -6.61 8.57 29.72
CA GLY A 157 -6.09 9.08 31.00
C GLY A 157 -5.68 10.55 30.97
N ASP A 158 -4.74 10.92 31.81
CA ASP A 158 -4.17 12.28 31.91
C ASP A 158 -2.65 12.22 31.81
N VAL A 159 -2.16 12.43 30.59
CA VAL A 159 -0.73 12.35 30.28
C VAL A 159 0.07 13.43 31.01
N ASP A 160 -0.48 14.65 31.12
CA ASP A 160 0.23 15.77 31.73
C ASP A 160 0.42 15.58 33.26
N ALA A 161 -0.60 15.11 33.97
CA ALA A 161 -0.50 14.74 35.38
C ALA A 161 0.38 13.49 35.59
N ALA A 162 0.36 12.55 34.66
CA ALA A 162 1.06 11.26 34.81
C ALA A 162 2.59 11.35 34.76
N TRP A 163 3.16 12.41 34.19
CA TRP A 163 4.63 12.58 34.13
C TRP A 163 5.26 12.63 35.54
N ALA A 164 4.56 13.13 36.54
CA ALA A 164 5.05 13.20 37.91
C ALA A 164 5.22 11.82 38.60
N ALA A 165 4.54 10.79 38.10
CA ALA A 165 4.63 9.41 38.59
C ALA A 165 5.70 8.58 37.86
N ALA A 166 6.33 9.11 36.82
CA ALA A 166 7.39 8.44 36.09
C ALA A 166 8.74 8.63 36.76
N ASP A 167 9.47 7.55 37.03
CA ASP A 167 10.84 7.61 37.54
C ASP A 167 11.84 8.00 36.46
N ILE A 168 11.59 7.57 35.23
CA ILE A 168 12.47 7.77 34.05
C ILE A 168 11.64 8.21 32.86
N LEU A 169 12.11 9.26 32.18
CA LEU A 169 11.57 9.73 30.91
C LEU A 169 12.53 9.37 29.77
N VAL A 170 12.00 8.78 28.71
CA VAL A 170 12.76 8.43 27.50
C VAL A 170 12.12 9.08 26.29
N GLU A 171 12.92 9.75 25.49
CA GLU A 171 12.48 10.38 24.24
C GLU A 171 13.18 9.77 23.03
N GLY A 172 12.52 9.75 21.87
CA GLY A 172 13.10 9.28 20.63
C GLY A 172 12.37 9.83 19.41
N GLU A 173 13.11 9.94 18.31
CA GLU A 173 12.58 10.27 16.99
C GLU A 173 12.97 9.18 16.01
N TYR A 174 12.01 8.75 15.18
CA TYR A 174 12.14 7.63 14.26
C TYR A 174 11.54 8.01 12.92
N GLY A 175 12.22 7.67 11.82
CA GLY A 175 11.76 7.92 10.46
C GLY A 175 11.68 6.66 9.63
N THR A 176 10.74 6.62 8.70
CA THR A 176 10.69 5.62 7.63
C THR A 176 10.65 6.34 6.29
N GLY A 177 11.35 5.78 5.28
CA GLY A 177 11.31 6.29 3.91
C GLY A 177 10.10 5.75 3.12
N ALA A 178 9.97 6.22 1.89
CA ALA A 178 9.07 5.63 0.91
C ALA A 178 9.51 4.20 0.59
N GLN A 179 8.54 3.32 0.32
CA GLN A 179 8.80 1.95 -0.12
C GLN A 179 7.96 1.61 -1.33
N GLU A 180 8.60 0.96 -2.30
CA GLU A 180 7.96 0.38 -3.48
C GLU A 180 7.31 -0.96 -3.13
N GLN A 181 6.14 -1.24 -3.69
CA GLN A 181 5.42 -2.51 -3.48
C GLN A 181 6.06 -3.69 -4.23
N LEU A 182 6.78 -3.44 -5.32
CA LEU A 182 7.52 -4.40 -6.14
C LEU A 182 6.69 -5.62 -6.58
N TYR A 183 5.43 -5.41 -6.94
CA TYR A 183 4.68 -6.44 -7.67
C TYR A 183 5.38 -6.74 -9.01
N ILE A 184 5.41 -8.02 -9.42
CA ILE A 184 6.19 -8.44 -10.60
C ILE A 184 5.57 -7.90 -11.89
N GLU A 185 4.24 -7.93 -12.01
CA GLU A 185 3.52 -7.30 -13.12
C GLU A 185 3.36 -5.79 -12.85
N PRO A 186 4.02 -4.89 -13.62
CA PRO A 186 3.75 -3.45 -13.54
C PRO A 186 2.28 -3.11 -13.80
N ASN A 187 1.89 -1.87 -13.53
CA ASN A 187 0.55 -1.40 -13.81
C ASN A 187 0.27 -1.38 -15.32
N GLY A 188 -0.94 -1.75 -15.70
CA GLY A 188 -1.38 -1.72 -17.09
C GLY A 188 -2.88 -1.72 -17.23
N MET A 189 -3.36 -1.07 -18.31
CA MET A 189 -4.77 -0.98 -18.67
C MET A 189 -4.96 -1.02 -20.19
N ILE A 190 -6.08 -1.61 -20.62
CA ILE A 190 -6.60 -1.48 -21.97
C ILE A 190 -7.97 -0.82 -21.88
N ALA A 191 -8.27 0.09 -22.80
CA ALA A 191 -9.58 0.73 -22.88
C ALA A 191 -10.15 0.66 -24.29
N ILE A 192 -11.46 0.48 -24.36
CA ILE A 192 -12.29 0.72 -25.54
C ILE A 192 -13.33 1.75 -25.13
N ALA A 193 -13.42 2.85 -25.88
CA ALA A 193 -14.32 3.94 -25.53
C ALA A 193 -14.89 4.63 -26.77
N ASN A 194 -16.18 4.91 -26.75
CA ASN A 194 -16.84 5.72 -27.76
C ASN A 194 -18.12 6.37 -27.18
N ARG A 195 -18.60 7.43 -27.84
CA ARG A 195 -19.75 8.20 -27.35
C ARG A 195 -21.07 7.42 -27.31
N GLY A 196 -21.24 6.43 -28.15
CA GLY A 196 -22.47 5.62 -28.26
C GLY A 196 -22.56 4.56 -27.17
N GLU A 197 -21.49 3.81 -26.97
CA GLU A 197 -21.43 2.63 -26.10
C GLU A 197 -20.92 2.93 -24.69
N GLY A 198 -20.07 3.95 -24.55
CA GLY A 198 -19.46 4.35 -23.30
C GLY A 198 -18.01 3.89 -23.19
N VAL A 199 -17.56 3.48 -21.99
CA VAL A 199 -16.18 3.12 -21.67
C VAL A 199 -16.13 1.73 -21.07
N THR A 200 -15.29 0.85 -21.65
CA THR A 200 -14.92 -0.44 -21.05
C THR A 200 -13.41 -0.50 -20.87
N VAL A 201 -12.95 -0.85 -19.67
CA VAL A 201 -11.53 -1.03 -19.37
C VAL A 201 -11.24 -2.44 -18.86
N TRP A 202 -10.09 -2.97 -19.26
CA TRP A 202 -9.52 -4.23 -18.77
C TRP A 202 -8.16 -3.93 -18.15
N GLY A 203 -7.89 -4.47 -16.95
CA GLY A 203 -6.59 -4.23 -16.38
C GLY A 203 -6.29 -4.95 -15.08
N SER A 204 -5.06 -4.74 -14.67
CA SER A 204 -4.51 -5.26 -13.43
C SER A 204 -4.84 -4.32 -12.27
N MET A 205 -5.68 -4.77 -11.33
CA MET A 205 -6.19 -3.90 -10.26
C MET A 205 -6.69 -4.68 -9.02
N GLN A 206 -6.73 -3.98 -7.88
CA GLN A 206 -7.31 -4.51 -6.64
C GLN A 206 -8.77 -4.08 -6.42
N CYS A 207 -9.20 -2.99 -7.05
CA CYS A 207 -10.45 -2.31 -6.75
C CYS A 207 -11.22 -1.90 -8.00
N PRO A 208 -11.93 -2.81 -8.70
CA PRO A 208 -12.65 -2.49 -9.93
C PRO A 208 -13.66 -1.35 -9.78
N PHE A 209 -14.37 -1.29 -8.64
CA PHE A 209 -15.35 -0.24 -8.39
C PHE A 209 -14.73 1.13 -8.04
N TYR A 210 -13.44 1.19 -7.64
CA TYR A 210 -12.73 2.48 -7.54
C TYR A 210 -12.47 3.05 -8.93
N VAL A 211 -11.99 2.22 -9.86
CA VAL A 211 -11.79 2.60 -11.26
C VAL A 211 -13.12 3.02 -11.89
N HIS A 212 -14.18 2.23 -11.70
CA HIS A 212 -15.52 2.55 -12.19
C HIS A 212 -15.98 3.94 -11.69
N LYS A 213 -15.89 4.19 -10.38
CA LYS A 213 -16.29 5.47 -9.76
C LYS A 213 -15.47 6.65 -10.31
N ALA A 214 -14.17 6.48 -10.55
CA ALA A 214 -13.29 7.53 -11.05
C ALA A 214 -13.60 7.93 -12.51
N LEU A 215 -13.99 6.96 -13.34
CA LEU A 215 -14.28 7.21 -14.75
C LEU A 215 -15.63 7.92 -14.97
N LEU A 216 -16.60 7.80 -14.07
CA LEU A 216 -17.92 8.40 -14.22
C LEU A 216 -17.86 9.94 -14.37
N PRO A 217 -17.28 10.71 -13.43
CA PRO A 217 -17.19 12.16 -13.57
C PRO A 217 -16.26 12.60 -14.70
N LEU A 218 -15.16 11.86 -14.94
CA LEU A 218 -14.17 12.16 -15.98
C LEU A 218 -14.82 12.21 -17.39
N PHE A 219 -15.77 11.31 -17.66
CA PHE A 219 -16.46 11.23 -18.95
C PHE A 219 -17.87 11.85 -18.92
N GLY A 220 -18.39 12.24 -17.73
CA GLY A 220 -19.77 12.69 -17.58
C GLY A 220 -20.80 11.60 -17.94
N LEU A 221 -20.48 10.33 -17.71
CA LEU A 221 -21.28 9.18 -18.11
C LEU A 221 -22.09 8.61 -16.95
N PRO A 222 -23.31 8.07 -17.22
CA PRO A 222 -24.04 7.30 -16.24
C PRO A 222 -23.34 5.93 -15.99
N LYS A 223 -23.60 5.33 -14.83
CA LYS A 223 -22.91 4.12 -14.34
C LYS A 223 -22.98 2.92 -15.31
N GLU A 224 -24.08 2.78 -16.05
CA GLU A 224 -24.33 1.69 -16.99
C GLU A 224 -23.47 1.81 -18.27
N LYS A 225 -22.88 2.97 -18.52
CA LYS A 225 -22.00 3.26 -19.66
C LYS A 225 -20.52 3.08 -19.32
N VAL A 226 -20.19 2.69 -18.10
CA VAL A 226 -18.82 2.42 -17.68
C VAL A 226 -18.71 0.98 -17.18
N ARG A 227 -17.80 0.21 -17.74
CA ARG A 227 -17.54 -1.18 -17.36
C ARG A 227 -16.06 -1.38 -17.07
N VAL A 228 -15.76 -2.08 -15.98
CA VAL A 228 -14.39 -2.38 -15.54
C VAL A 228 -14.25 -3.88 -15.33
N VAL A 229 -13.29 -4.48 -16.00
CA VAL A 229 -13.00 -5.92 -15.97
C VAL A 229 -11.58 -6.12 -15.43
N GLN A 230 -11.45 -6.85 -14.32
CA GLN A 230 -10.13 -7.25 -13.83
C GLN A 230 -9.57 -8.36 -14.70
N THR A 231 -8.30 -8.21 -15.14
CA THR A 231 -7.52 -9.29 -15.77
C THR A 231 -6.82 -10.14 -14.71
N GLU A 232 -6.14 -11.22 -15.08
CA GLU A 232 -5.17 -11.84 -14.19
C GLU A 232 -4.22 -10.76 -13.67
N THR A 233 -3.85 -10.86 -12.39
CA THR A 233 -3.08 -9.81 -11.73
C THR A 233 -1.85 -10.39 -11.03
N GLY A 234 -0.67 -9.95 -11.45
CA GLY A 234 0.63 -10.42 -10.99
C GLY A 234 1.15 -9.69 -9.75
N GLY A 235 0.34 -9.67 -8.68
CA GLY A 235 0.63 -8.98 -7.43
C GLY A 235 0.03 -7.58 -7.37
N GLY A 236 -0.09 -7.04 -6.17
CA GLY A 236 -0.62 -5.69 -5.95
C GLY A 236 -0.06 -5.05 -4.68
N PHE A 237 -0.15 -5.74 -3.54
CA PHE A 237 0.37 -5.31 -2.23
C PHE A 237 -0.08 -3.91 -1.77
N GLY A 238 -1.15 -3.38 -2.38
CA GLY A 238 -1.65 -2.01 -2.22
C GLY A 238 -1.34 -1.10 -3.41
N GLY A 239 -0.30 -1.34 -4.20
CA GLY A 239 0.10 -0.47 -5.32
C GLY A 239 -0.86 -0.51 -6.53
N LYS A 240 -1.81 -1.43 -6.52
CA LYS A 240 -2.89 -1.51 -7.51
C LYS A 240 -4.27 -1.22 -6.89
N GLU A 241 -4.30 -0.44 -5.80
CA GLU A 241 -5.54 -0.03 -5.13
C GLU A 241 -6.15 1.21 -5.78
N GLU A 242 -5.50 2.37 -5.65
CA GLU A 242 -6.01 3.65 -6.19
C GLU A 242 -5.43 4.02 -7.55
N TYR A 243 -4.14 3.78 -7.77
CA TYR A 243 -3.43 4.21 -8.98
C TYR A 243 -3.97 3.64 -10.30
N PRO A 244 -4.53 2.42 -10.37
CA PRO A 244 -5.20 1.92 -11.57
C PRO A 244 -6.28 2.83 -12.13
N SER A 245 -6.92 3.67 -11.31
CA SER A 245 -7.89 4.67 -11.77
C SER A 245 -7.25 5.71 -12.70
N MET A 246 -6.01 6.12 -12.42
CA MET A 246 -5.26 7.07 -13.25
C MET A 246 -4.93 6.46 -14.63
N ILE A 247 -4.37 5.25 -14.65
CA ILE A 247 -4.00 4.59 -15.92
C ILE A 247 -5.24 4.24 -16.74
N ALA A 248 -6.33 3.82 -16.08
CA ALA A 248 -7.60 3.56 -16.74
C ALA A 248 -8.17 4.84 -17.39
N ALA A 249 -8.07 5.98 -16.68
CA ALA A 249 -8.45 7.28 -17.22
C ALA A 249 -7.62 7.64 -18.47
N HIS A 250 -6.30 7.48 -18.43
CA HIS A 250 -5.41 7.76 -19.55
C HIS A 250 -5.73 6.89 -20.77
N ALA A 251 -5.81 5.57 -20.60
CA ALA A 251 -6.14 4.66 -21.68
C ALA A 251 -7.53 4.96 -22.28
N ALA A 252 -8.52 5.24 -21.42
CA ALA A 252 -9.87 5.55 -21.86
C ALA A 252 -9.99 6.89 -22.60
N LEU A 253 -9.26 7.93 -22.17
CA LEU A 253 -9.23 9.22 -22.87
C LEU A 253 -8.61 9.10 -24.27
N LEU A 254 -7.52 8.34 -24.40
CA LEU A 254 -6.90 8.05 -25.70
C LEU A 254 -7.85 7.24 -26.60
N ALA A 255 -8.51 6.22 -26.04
CA ALA A 255 -9.49 5.42 -26.78
C ALA A 255 -10.72 6.27 -27.22
N TRP A 256 -11.19 7.15 -26.33
CA TRP A 256 -12.31 8.07 -26.61
C TRP A 256 -12.02 9.01 -27.77
N LYS A 257 -10.79 9.53 -27.85
CA LYS A 257 -10.37 10.47 -28.88
C LYS A 257 -10.03 9.76 -30.21
N SER A 258 -9.35 8.61 -30.15
CA SER A 258 -8.95 7.85 -31.34
C SER A 258 -10.06 7.01 -31.95
N GLY A 259 -11.09 6.64 -31.18
CA GLY A 259 -12.10 5.65 -31.57
C GLY A 259 -11.55 4.22 -31.72
N LYS A 260 -10.35 3.93 -31.21
CA LYS A 260 -9.67 2.64 -31.28
C LYS A 260 -9.36 2.11 -29.88
N PRO A 261 -9.20 0.78 -29.70
CA PRO A 261 -8.68 0.26 -28.44
C PRO A 261 -7.29 0.82 -28.14
N VAL A 262 -7.00 1.15 -26.89
CA VAL A 262 -5.69 1.66 -26.47
C VAL A 262 -5.19 0.87 -25.26
N LYS A 263 -3.93 0.41 -25.34
CA LYS A 263 -3.20 -0.28 -24.27
C LYS A 263 -2.10 0.63 -23.70
N ILE A 264 -2.07 0.81 -22.38
CA ILE A 264 -0.95 1.42 -21.65
C ILE A 264 -0.39 0.35 -20.71
N ILE A 265 0.91 0.09 -20.81
CA ILE A 265 1.66 -0.76 -19.87
C ILE A 265 2.87 0.05 -19.43
N HIS A 266 3.00 0.24 -18.12
CA HIS A 266 4.20 0.88 -17.56
C HIS A 266 5.39 -0.09 -17.66
N ASP A 267 6.57 0.42 -17.97
CA ASP A 267 7.80 -0.27 -17.66
C ASP A 267 8.11 -0.15 -16.15
N ARG A 268 9.12 -0.87 -15.67
CA ARG A 268 9.46 -0.84 -14.24
C ARG A 268 9.93 0.54 -13.77
N ALA A 269 10.63 1.29 -14.60
CA ALA A 269 11.14 2.62 -14.24
C ALA A 269 9.99 3.62 -14.08
N GLU A 270 9.04 3.65 -15.03
CA GLU A 270 7.85 4.48 -14.95
C GLU A 270 6.95 4.07 -13.77
N ASP A 271 6.77 2.76 -13.55
CA ASP A 271 5.97 2.25 -12.45
C ASP A 271 6.57 2.70 -11.08
N MET A 272 7.89 2.61 -10.93
CA MET A 272 8.57 3.06 -9.72
C MET A 272 8.53 4.57 -9.52
N ALA A 273 8.61 5.36 -10.59
CA ALA A 273 8.69 6.82 -10.49
C ALA A 273 7.30 7.46 -10.30
N ALA A 274 6.28 6.97 -11.01
CA ALA A 274 5.00 7.64 -11.16
C ALA A 274 3.86 7.11 -10.30
N THR A 275 3.96 5.87 -9.79
CA THR A 275 2.86 5.27 -8.99
C THR A 275 3.01 5.58 -7.50
N THR A 276 1.94 5.35 -6.75
CA THR A 276 1.91 5.60 -5.31
C THR A 276 2.86 4.66 -4.54
N LYS A 277 3.47 5.18 -3.48
CA LYS A 277 4.42 4.48 -2.59
C LYS A 277 3.91 4.49 -1.15
N ARG A 278 4.55 3.69 -0.26
CA ARG A 278 4.33 3.84 1.17
C ARG A 278 4.66 5.25 1.62
N HIS A 279 3.77 5.87 2.38
CA HIS A 279 4.00 7.17 2.99
C HIS A 279 5.28 7.17 3.83
N PRO A 280 6.26 8.05 3.57
CA PRO A 280 7.31 8.35 4.53
C PRO A 280 6.72 8.82 5.85
N SER A 281 7.40 8.57 6.96
CA SER A 281 6.91 8.98 8.26
C SER A 281 7.99 9.53 9.17
N ARG A 282 7.56 10.37 10.10
CA ARG A 282 8.33 10.78 11.27
C ARG A 282 7.48 10.57 12.51
N THR A 283 8.05 9.91 13.51
CA THR A 283 7.39 9.66 14.79
C THR A 283 8.28 10.10 15.92
N ARG A 284 7.78 11.00 16.77
CA ARG A 284 8.39 11.37 18.05
C ARG A 284 7.64 10.70 19.17
N LEU A 285 8.39 10.04 20.06
CA LEU A 285 7.83 9.41 21.25
C LEU A 285 8.50 9.96 22.49
N ARG A 286 7.67 10.20 23.52
CA ARG A 286 8.09 10.48 24.89
C ARG A 286 7.36 9.51 25.80
N THR A 287 8.11 8.73 26.59
CA THR A 287 7.56 7.65 27.43
C THR A 287 8.07 7.78 28.84
N GLY A 288 7.16 7.76 29.80
CA GLY A 288 7.43 7.69 31.22
C GLY A 288 7.27 6.26 31.71
N VAL A 289 8.26 5.79 32.50
CA VAL A 289 8.25 4.45 33.07
C VAL A 289 8.66 4.49 34.53
N THR A 290 8.20 3.51 35.32
CA THR A 290 8.71 3.28 36.67
C THR A 290 10.05 2.55 36.63
N ARG A 291 10.84 2.58 37.69
CA ARG A 291 12.04 1.73 37.85
C ARG A 291 11.72 0.24 37.78
N GLY A 292 10.49 -0.15 38.12
CA GLY A 292 9.98 -1.51 37.99
C GLY A 292 9.66 -1.91 36.56
N GLY A 293 9.73 -1.00 35.60
CA GLY A 293 9.51 -1.25 34.18
C GLY A 293 8.04 -1.20 33.72
N GLN A 294 7.14 -0.60 34.52
CA GLN A 294 5.75 -0.35 34.09
C GLN A 294 5.66 0.95 33.30
N LEU A 295 4.90 0.95 32.22
CA LEU A 295 4.53 2.14 31.46
C LEU A 295 3.60 3.03 32.31
N VAL A 296 3.90 4.30 32.38
CA VAL A 296 3.12 5.31 33.12
C VAL A 296 2.38 6.22 32.14
N ALA A 297 3.09 6.74 31.15
CA ALA A 297 2.54 7.63 30.14
C ALA A 297 3.29 7.51 28.81
N MET A 298 2.58 7.70 27.71
CA MET A 298 3.14 7.82 26.36
C MET A 298 2.55 9.03 25.63
N GLU A 299 3.43 9.87 25.08
CA GLU A 299 3.06 10.91 24.13
C GLU A 299 3.71 10.61 22.79
N ILE A 300 2.90 10.59 21.73
CA ILE A 300 3.28 10.16 20.37
C ILE A 300 2.87 11.25 19.38
N ASP A 301 3.83 11.80 18.63
CA ASP A 301 3.59 12.70 17.50
C ASP A 301 3.95 11.96 16.21
N PHE A 302 2.93 11.49 15.49
CA PHE A 302 3.06 10.67 14.28
C PHE A 302 2.68 11.48 13.05
N VAL A 303 3.61 11.68 12.13
CA VAL A 303 3.40 12.43 10.89
C VAL A 303 3.75 11.57 9.69
N ILE A 304 2.88 11.59 8.68
CA ILE A 304 3.13 10.95 7.39
C ILE A 304 3.14 11.99 6.27
N ASP A 305 4.00 11.77 5.28
CA ASP A 305 4.03 12.53 4.04
C ASP A 305 3.05 11.93 3.03
N GLY A 306 2.07 12.68 2.57
CA GLY A 306 1.06 12.24 1.60
C GLY A 306 1.43 12.54 0.15
N GLY A 307 2.51 13.30 -0.11
CA GLY A 307 2.83 13.81 -1.44
C GLY A 307 1.93 14.99 -1.83
N ALA A 308 1.80 15.24 -3.13
CA ALA A 308 1.12 16.44 -3.63
C ALA A 308 -0.40 16.43 -3.51
N TYR A 309 -1.01 15.25 -3.39
CA TYR A 309 -2.46 15.08 -3.36
C TYR A 309 -2.90 14.13 -2.25
N CYS A 310 -4.15 14.31 -1.79
CA CYS A 310 -4.68 13.64 -0.61
C CYS A 310 -4.72 12.11 -0.72
N THR A 311 -5.15 11.57 -1.87
CA THR A 311 -5.31 10.13 -2.13
C THR A 311 -5.93 9.36 -0.94
N LEU A 312 -5.24 8.34 -0.42
CA LEU A 312 -5.63 7.53 0.75
C LEU A 312 -5.00 7.98 2.07
N SER A 313 -4.25 9.11 2.08
CA SER A 313 -3.50 9.57 3.26
C SER A 313 -4.33 9.67 4.54
N PRO A 314 -5.61 10.12 4.55
CA PRO A 314 -6.42 10.15 5.78
C PRO A 314 -6.67 8.76 6.37
N VAL A 315 -6.85 7.74 5.55
CA VAL A 315 -7.16 6.37 5.99
C VAL A 315 -5.87 5.68 6.46
N VAL A 316 -4.76 5.89 5.75
CA VAL A 316 -3.42 5.42 6.16
C VAL A 316 -3.03 6.01 7.52
N LEU A 317 -3.25 7.32 7.69
CA LEU A 317 -3.01 7.99 8.97
C LEU A 317 -3.84 7.40 10.10
N SER A 318 -5.14 7.17 9.87
CA SER A 318 -6.05 6.57 10.86
C SER A 318 -5.53 5.24 11.39
N ARG A 319 -5.15 4.33 10.48
CA ARG A 319 -4.61 3.02 10.88
C ARG A 319 -3.27 3.14 11.60
N GLY A 320 -2.36 3.99 11.14
CA GLY A 320 -1.11 4.28 11.84
C GLY A 320 -1.33 4.82 13.25
N THR A 321 -2.30 5.71 13.41
CA THR A 321 -2.69 6.30 14.71
C THR A 321 -3.17 5.25 15.69
N ILE A 322 -4.11 4.39 15.26
CA ILE A 322 -4.70 3.34 16.12
C ILE A 322 -3.64 2.35 16.61
N HIS A 323 -2.62 2.06 15.80
CA HIS A 323 -1.57 1.10 16.13
C HIS A 323 -0.34 1.73 16.83
N ALA A 324 -0.30 3.06 16.97
CA ALA A 324 0.91 3.76 17.41
C ALA A 324 1.36 3.44 18.84
N ALA A 325 0.43 3.02 19.72
CA ALA A 325 0.75 2.59 21.09
C ALA A 325 0.98 1.06 21.21
N GLY A 326 0.77 0.29 20.14
CA GLY A 326 1.05 -1.15 20.08
C GLY A 326 0.23 -2.00 21.03
N PRO A 327 0.74 -3.22 21.32
CA PRO A 327 0.08 -4.18 22.19
C PRO A 327 0.44 -4.01 23.67
N TYR A 328 0.61 -2.77 24.11
CA TYR A 328 1.04 -2.45 25.47
C TYR A 328 -0.08 -1.80 26.25
N GLU A 329 -0.25 -2.23 27.49
CA GLU A 329 -1.08 -1.52 28.46
C GLU A 329 -0.31 -0.28 28.94
N CYS A 330 -0.91 0.88 28.74
CA CYS A 330 -0.43 2.15 29.29
C CYS A 330 -1.65 2.96 29.74
N PRO A 331 -1.70 3.38 31.02
CA PRO A 331 -2.87 4.06 31.56
C PRO A 331 -3.07 5.47 30.98
N ASN A 332 -2.00 6.12 30.52
CA ASN A 332 -2.06 7.49 30.01
C ASN A 332 -1.39 7.58 28.64
N VAL A 333 -2.15 7.83 27.59
CA VAL A 333 -1.67 7.89 26.22
C VAL A 333 -2.23 9.11 25.50
N ARG A 334 -1.36 9.85 24.81
CA ARG A 334 -1.75 10.92 23.91
C ARG A 334 -1.08 10.70 22.55
N ILE A 335 -1.88 10.55 21.49
CA ILE A 335 -1.40 10.39 20.12
C ILE A 335 -1.91 11.56 19.30
N ARG A 336 -0.99 12.41 18.80
CA ARG A 336 -1.26 13.42 17.79
C ARG A 336 -0.73 12.93 16.47
N SER A 337 -1.58 12.89 15.45
CA SER A 337 -1.13 12.46 14.13
C SER A 337 -1.59 13.39 13.02
N ARG A 338 -0.77 13.50 11.96
CA ARG A 338 -1.00 14.39 10.83
C ARG A 338 -0.54 13.73 9.53
N ALA A 339 -1.32 13.89 8.48
CA ALA A 339 -0.90 13.63 7.10
C ALA A 339 -0.66 14.99 6.44
N VAL A 340 0.54 15.20 5.90
CA VAL A 340 0.94 16.50 5.33
C VAL A 340 1.20 16.39 3.84
N ALA A 341 1.02 17.52 3.14
CA ALA A 341 1.32 17.66 1.72
C ALA A 341 2.80 18.00 1.50
N THR A 342 3.40 17.41 0.46
CA THR A 342 4.70 17.79 -0.09
C THR A 342 4.64 17.80 -1.62
N ASN A 343 5.67 18.26 -2.31
CA ASN A 343 5.76 18.18 -3.76
C ASN A 343 6.43 16.87 -4.23
N ALA A 344 6.29 15.79 -3.46
CA ALA A 344 6.60 14.43 -3.91
C ALA A 344 5.41 13.85 -4.72
N PRO A 345 5.61 12.83 -5.58
CA PRO A 345 4.51 12.06 -6.13
C PRO A 345 3.57 11.58 -5.01
N PRO A 346 2.24 11.53 -5.24
CA PRO A 346 1.29 11.14 -4.21
C PRO A 346 1.63 9.78 -3.61
N HIS A 347 1.61 9.69 -2.29
CA HIS A 347 1.74 8.42 -1.58
C HIS A 347 0.37 7.75 -1.41
N GLY A 348 0.36 6.42 -1.29
CA GLY A 348 -0.88 5.65 -1.26
C GLY A 348 -0.76 4.34 -0.49
N ALA A 349 -1.59 3.37 -0.89
CA ALA A 349 -1.67 2.10 -0.21
C ALA A 349 -0.39 1.26 -0.36
N PHE A 350 0.04 0.68 0.75
CA PHE A 350 1.00 -0.41 0.79
C PHE A 350 0.73 -1.29 2.00
N ARG A 351 0.92 -2.61 1.84
CA ARG A 351 0.67 -3.66 2.84
C ARG A 351 1.01 -3.21 4.26
N GLY A 352 0.02 -3.31 5.17
CA GLY A 352 0.10 -2.79 6.54
C GLY A 352 -0.48 -1.38 6.74
N PHE A 353 -0.54 -0.54 5.68
CA PHE A 353 -1.36 0.65 5.52
C PHE A 353 -1.26 1.66 6.69
N GLY A 354 -0.05 2.12 7.02
CA GLY A 354 0.22 3.06 8.12
C GLY A 354 0.71 2.41 9.41
N ALA A 355 0.24 1.20 9.73
CA ALA A 355 0.70 0.47 10.91
C ALA A 355 2.21 0.16 10.91
N PRO A 356 2.86 -0.26 9.79
CA PRO A 356 4.29 -0.51 9.80
C PRO A 356 5.14 0.69 10.22
N GLN A 357 4.73 1.91 9.84
CA GLN A 357 5.45 3.14 10.17
C GLN A 357 5.43 3.41 11.68
N SER A 358 4.23 3.41 12.28
CA SER A 358 4.06 3.69 13.71
C SER A 358 4.59 2.55 14.60
N ILE A 359 4.38 1.28 14.19
CA ILE A 359 4.87 0.10 14.94
C ILE A 359 6.40 0.03 14.90
N PHE A 360 7.04 0.32 13.75
CA PHE A 360 8.51 0.38 13.69
C PHE A 360 9.07 1.38 14.70
N ALA A 361 8.50 2.59 14.73
CA ALA A 361 8.93 3.63 15.65
C ALA A 361 8.73 3.21 17.11
N LEU A 362 7.55 2.67 17.42
CA LEU A 362 7.21 2.20 18.77
C LEU A 362 8.16 1.07 19.22
N GLU A 363 8.34 0.03 18.42
CA GLU A 363 9.12 -1.15 18.82
C GLU A 363 10.62 -0.82 19.00
N ARG A 364 11.16 0.08 18.16
CA ARG A 364 12.50 0.64 18.36
C ARG A 364 12.59 1.49 19.63
N HIS A 365 11.51 2.22 19.95
CA HIS A 365 11.43 3.02 21.18
C HIS A 365 11.32 2.14 22.43
N MET A 366 10.55 1.06 22.38
CA MET A 366 10.44 0.10 23.50
C MET A 366 11.79 -0.56 23.83
N ASP A 367 12.61 -0.86 22.84
CA ASP A 367 13.99 -1.32 23.07
C ASP A 367 14.83 -0.25 23.79
N LYS A 368 14.71 1.02 23.36
CA LYS A 368 15.42 2.14 23.98
C LYS A 368 14.99 2.35 25.45
N VAL A 369 13.69 2.24 25.71
CA VAL A 369 13.11 2.34 27.06
C VAL A 369 13.63 1.21 27.95
N ALA A 370 13.59 -0.04 27.47
CA ALA A 370 14.09 -1.20 28.20
C ALA A 370 15.57 -1.00 28.61
N HIS A 371 16.42 -0.59 27.67
CA HIS A 371 17.84 -0.33 27.96
C HIS A 371 18.04 0.81 28.97
N ALA A 372 17.24 1.87 28.90
CA ALA A 372 17.35 3.03 29.80
C ALA A 372 17.07 2.67 31.27
N ILE A 373 16.31 1.60 31.52
CA ILE A 373 15.98 1.12 32.88
C ILE A 373 16.73 -0.17 33.23
N GLY A 374 17.69 -0.61 32.40
CA GLY A 374 18.52 -1.79 32.65
C GLY A 374 17.80 -3.13 32.49
N LEU A 375 16.68 -3.18 31.78
CA LEU A 375 15.96 -4.41 31.44
C LEU A 375 16.33 -4.89 30.04
N THR A 376 16.15 -6.18 29.79
CA THR A 376 16.15 -6.69 28.43
C THR A 376 14.87 -6.26 27.71
N PRO A 377 14.92 -6.13 26.36
CA PRO A 377 13.71 -5.87 25.56
C PRO A 377 12.57 -6.87 25.80
N GLU A 378 12.91 -8.13 26.10
CA GLU A 378 11.96 -9.18 26.43
C GLU A 378 11.26 -8.93 27.76
N GLU A 379 12.04 -8.72 28.85
CA GLU A 379 11.50 -8.49 30.20
C GLU A 379 10.58 -7.27 30.25
N PHE A 380 10.99 -6.19 29.56
CA PHE A 380 10.19 -4.97 29.49
C PHE A 380 8.83 -5.22 28.80
N ARG A 381 8.80 -5.92 27.66
CA ARG A 381 7.55 -6.21 26.94
C ARG A 381 6.63 -7.12 27.73
N ARG A 382 7.14 -8.18 28.37
CA ARG A 382 6.34 -9.08 29.22
C ARG A 382 5.62 -8.35 30.36
N ARG A 383 6.25 -7.33 30.93
CA ARG A 383 5.65 -6.53 32.02
C ARG A 383 4.51 -5.63 31.55
N ASN A 384 4.50 -5.28 30.26
CA ASN A 384 3.60 -4.28 29.71
C ASN A 384 2.65 -4.83 28.63
N PHE A 385 2.70 -6.12 28.28
CA PHE A 385 1.76 -6.68 27.33
C PHE A 385 0.32 -6.51 27.82
N ILE A 386 -0.54 -6.03 26.92
CA ILE A 386 -1.98 -5.90 27.16
C ILE A 386 -2.62 -7.28 27.35
N LYS A 387 -3.57 -7.38 28.27
CA LYS A 387 -4.27 -8.61 28.66
C LYS A 387 -5.78 -8.47 28.46
N GLU A 388 -6.48 -9.59 28.55
CA GLU A 388 -7.94 -9.61 28.61
C GLU A 388 -8.44 -8.75 29.78
N GLY A 389 -9.45 -7.93 29.54
CA GLY A 389 -10.01 -6.96 30.46
C GLY A 389 -9.36 -5.58 30.45
N GLU A 390 -8.15 -5.45 29.92
CA GLU A 390 -7.45 -4.16 29.80
C GLU A 390 -7.90 -3.39 28.55
N THR A 391 -7.48 -2.13 28.42
CA THR A 391 -7.91 -1.24 27.33
C THR A 391 -6.75 -0.79 26.45
N THR A 392 -6.97 -0.77 25.15
CA THR A 392 -6.06 -0.17 24.18
C THR A 392 -5.98 1.36 24.35
N ALA A 393 -5.08 2.02 23.62
CA ALA A 393 -4.99 3.48 23.59
C ALA A 393 -6.28 4.17 23.11
N THR A 394 -7.13 3.47 22.35
CA THR A 394 -8.44 3.96 21.90
C THR A 394 -9.59 3.61 22.83
N ASN A 395 -9.29 3.18 24.08
CA ASN A 395 -10.24 2.73 25.08
C ASN A 395 -11.08 1.50 24.67
N GLN A 396 -10.65 0.73 23.67
CA GLN A 396 -11.27 -0.56 23.36
C GLN A 396 -10.90 -1.58 24.44
N VAL A 397 -11.89 -2.15 25.08
CA VAL A 397 -11.69 -3.26 26.04
C VAL A 397 -11.33 -4.53 25.26
N ILE A 398 -10.25 -5.20 25.64
CA ILE A 398 -9.86 -6.51 25.14
C ILE A 398 -10.79 -7.55 25.77
N ARG A 399 -11.62 -8.19 25.00
CA ARG A 399 -12.61 -9.19 25.45
C ARG A 399 -12.20 -10.62 25.15
N GLU A 400 -11.29 -10.80 24.21
CA GLU A 400 -10.74 -12.08 23.78
C GLU A 400 -9.44 -12.38 24.53
N LYS A 401 -9.15 -13.65 24.70
CA LYS A 401 -7.84 -14.07 25.23
C LYS A 401 -6.73 -13.64 24.28
N VAL A 402 -5.83 -12.81 24.77
CA VAL A 402 -4.62 -12.36 24.05
C VAL A 402 -3.41 -13.01 24.70
N ASP A 403 -2.79 -13.99 24.03
CA ASP A 403 -1.63 -14.73 24.53
C ASP A 403 -0.32 -14.25 23.86
N LEU A 404 0.04 -12.98 24.12
CA LEU A 404 1.29 -12.40 23.60
C LEU A 404 2.53 -13.07 24.18
N GLU A 405 2.47 -13.52 25.45
CA GLU A 405 3.56 -14.25 26.07
C GLU A 405 3.79 -15.62 25.43
N GLY A 406 2.72 -16.38 25.18
CA GLY A 406 2.80 -17.66 24.49
C GLY A 406 3.32 -17.53 23.06
N LEU A 407 2.89 -16.50 22.33
CA LEU A 407 3.41 -16.19 21.00
C LEU A 407 4.91 -15.87 21.03
N LEU A 408 5.36 -15.06 21.99
CA LEU A 408 6.76 -14.69 22.17
C LEU A 408 7.62 -15.93 22.50
N ASN A 409 7.17 -16.76 23.47
CA ASN A 409 7.85 -17.99 23.84
C ASN A 409 8.02 -18.92 22.64
N ARG A 410 6.94 -19.11 21.86
CA ARG A 410 6.98 -19.97 20.68
C ARG A 410 7.89 -19.42 19.58
N ALA A 411 7.91 -18.12 19.36
CA ALA A 411 8.81 -17.48 18.42
C ALA A 411 10.28 -17.67 18.83
N PHE A 412 10.59 -17.51 20.11
CA PHE A 412 11.96 -17.69 20.63
C PHE A 412 12.42 -19.14 20.55
N GLU A 413 11.55 -20.10 20.86
CA GLU A 413 11.83 -21.52 20.68
C GLU A 413 12.13 -21.87 19.22
N LEU A 414 11.25 -21.49 18.29
CA LEU A 414 11.39 -21.80 16.86
C LEU A 414 12.64 -21.17 16.21
N THR A 415 13.13 -20.07 16.76
CA THR A 415 14.27 -19.33 16.20
C THR A 415 15.57 -19.55 16.96
N ASP A 416 15.58 -20.33 18.05
CA ASP A 416 16.73 -20.44 18.98
C ASP A 416 17.24 -19.07 19.44
N TYR A 417 16.31 -18.15 19.72
CA TYR A 417 16.61 -16.72 19.93
C TYR A 417 17.72 -16.50 20.95
N HIS A 418 17.61 -17.07 22.15
CA HIS A 418 18.55 -16.85 23.23
C HIS A 418 19.95 -17.42 22.90
N ALA A 419 20.01 -18.65 22.37
CA ALA A 419 21.26 -19.29 21.98
C ALA A 419 21.96 -18.50 20.85
N LYS A 420 21.22 -18.04 19.85
CA LYS A 420 21.77 -17.20 18.76
C LYS A 420 22.25 -15.84 19.28
N ARG A 421 21.51 -15.21 20.20
CA ARG A 421 21.87 -13.91 20.75
C ARG A 421 23.20 -13.99 21.53
N GLU A 422 23.38 -14.99 22.38
CA GLU A 422 24.63 -15.20 23.10
C GLU A 422 25.79 -15.58 22.15
N ARG A 423 25.56 -16.45 21.20
CA ARG A 423 26.55 -16.79 20.18
C ARG A 423 26.99 -15.54 19.39
N PHE A 424 26.07 -14.72 18.91
CA PHE A 424 26.41 -13.50 18.16
C PHE A 424 27.14 -12.47 19.00
N LYS A 425 26.83 -12.38 20.30
CA LYS A 425 27.56 -11.52 21.25
C LYS A 425 29.02 -11.95 21.35
N ILE A 426 29.29 -13.26 21.48
CA ILE A 426 30.66 -13.83 21.54
C ILE A 426 31.37 -13.64 20.18
N GLU A 427 30.75 -13.99 19.08
CA GLU A 427 31.31 -13.81 17.73
C GLU A 427 31.67 -12.33 17.45
N ASN A 428 30.79 -11.41 17.79
CA ASN A 428 31.01 -9.97 17.62
C ASN A 428 32.14 -9.42 18.52
N ALA A 429 32.36 -10.01 19.68
CA ALA A 429 33.45 -9.64 20.61
C ALA A 429 34.79 -10.19 20.14
N SER A 430 34.85 -11.43 19.61
CA SER A 430 36.07 -12.08 19.15
C SER A 430 36.70 -11.40 17.93
N ASP A 431 35.91 -10.75 17.07
CA ASP A 431 36.44 -10.00 15.93
C ASP A 431 37.25 -8.73 16.33
N TRP A 432 37.12 -8.27 17.58
CA TRP A 432 37.98 -7.18 18.11
C TRP A 432 39.38 -7.65 18.54
N SER A 433 39.55 -8.94 18.83
CA SER A 433 40.82 -9.50 19.26
C SER A 433 41.72 -9.94 18.08
N ALA A 434 41.22 -9.92 16.86
CA ALA A 434 41.97 -10.17 15.64
C ALA A 434 42.71 -8.93 15.10
N THR A 435 42.93 -7.90 15.92
CA THR A 435 43.93 -6.88 15.64
C THR A 435 45.29 -7.54 15.72
N VAL A 436 45.95 -7.67 14.57
CA VAL A 436 47.36 -8.07 14.46
C VAL A 436 48.15 -7.38 15.55
N PRO A 437 48.94 -8.11 16.37
CA PRO A 437 49.77 -7.48 17.39
C PRO A 437 50.66 -6.42 16.74
N VAL A 438 50.65 -5.23 17.26
CA VAL A 438 51.46 -4.07 16.79
C VAL A 438 52.96 -4.43 16.72
N ALA A 439 53.39 -5.50 17.38
CA ALA A 439 54.73 -6.01 17.34
C ALA A 439 55.19 -6.55 15.96
N ASP A 440 54.26 -7.07 15.14
CA ASP A 440 54.57 -7.61 13.81
C ASP A 440 54.61 -6.56 12.69
N LEU A 441 54.12 -5.35 12.96
CA LEU A 441 54.14 -4.25 11.99
C LEU A 441 55.48 -3.53 11.86
N LYS A 442 56.42 -3.77 12.76
CA LYS A 442 57.74 -3.11 12.72
C LYS A 442 58.73 -3.76 11.77
N ASN A 443 58.45 -4.96 11.26
CA ASN A 443 59.41 -5.72 10.43
C ASN A 443 58.96 -5.94 8.98
N ALA A 444 57.82 -5.41 8.53
CA ALA A 444 57.36 -5.51 7.16
C ALA A 444 57.71 -4.25 6.37
N SER A 445 58.45 -4.40 5.26
CA SER A 445 58.71 -3.29 4.32
C SER A 445 57.37 -2.67 3.84
N GLY A 446 57.26 -1.35 3.88
CA GLY A 446 56.03 -0.57 3.85
C GLY A 446 55.02 -0.83 2.74
N THR A 447 55.35 -1.55 1.67
CA THR A 447 54.42 -1.83 0.55
C THR A 447 53.60 -3.09 0.75
N LEU A 448 54.08 -4.09 1.48
CA LEU A 448 53.34 -5.32 1.80
C LEU A 448 52.40 -5.14 2.99
N ALA A 449 52.67 -4.22 3.89
CA ALA A 449 51.81 -3.91 5.03
C ALA A 449 50.52 -3.16 4.63
N LEU A 450 50.56 -2.41 3.55
CA LEU A 450 49.36 -1.71 3.04
C LEU A 450 48.39 -2.60 2.24
N GLN A 451 48.88 -3.68 1.64
CA GLN A 451 48.03 -4.66 0.92
C GLN A 451 47.35 -5.67 1.86
N SER A 452 47.90 -5.93 3.05
CA SER A 452 47.28 -6.81 4.06
C SER A 452 46.24 -6.12 4.94
N LEU A 453 46.12 -4.78 4.83
CA LEU A 453 45.10 -3.95 5.49
C LEU A 453 43.86 -3.74 4.61
N GLN A 454 43.58 -4.58 3.63
CA GLN A 454 42.18 -4.68 3.18
C GLN A 454 41.38 -5.26 4.35
N ALA A 455 40.86 -4.37 5.19
CA ALA A 455 39.96 -4.69 6.25
C ALA A 455 38.81 -5.52 5.65
N LEU A 456 38.78 -6.81 5.92
CA LEU A 456 37.56 -7.59 5.69
C LEU A 456 36.41 -6.80 6.28
N PRO A 457 35.29 -6.64 5.56
CA PRO A 457 34.17 -5.89 6.10
C PRO A 457 33.80 -6.51 7.45
N LEU A 458 33.81 -5.68 8.51
CA LEU A 458 33.53 -6.12 9.87
C LEU A 458 32.08 -6.58 9.92
N ILE A 459 31.85 -7.88 9.67
CA ILE A 459 30.51 -8.46 9.69
C ILE A 459 30.10 -8.64 11.14
N LYS A 460 29.11 -7.86 11.59
CA LYS A 460 28.45 -8.04 12.88
C LYS A 460 27.11 -8.74 12.68
N LYS A 461 26.81 -9.70 13.56
CA LYS A 461 25.56 -10.44 13.56
C LYS A 461 24.66 -9.95 14.69
N GLY A 462 23.35 -9.97 14.44
CA GLY A 462 22.36 -9.61 15.44
C GLY A 462 21.06 -10.38 15.23
N ILE A 463 20.30 -10.53 16.28
CA ILE A 463 18.92 -11.03 16.26
C ILE A 463 18.06 -10.11 17.11
N GLY A 464 16.92 -9.73 16.58
CA GLY A 464 15.92 -8.90 17.27
C GLY A 464 14.54 -9.49 17.08
N PHE A 465 13.56 -8.92 17.78
CA PHE A 465 12.15 -9.23 17.65
C PHE A 465 11.31 -7.98 17.81
N ALA A 466 10.06 -8.05 17.38
CA ALA A 466 9.05 -7.02 17.59
C ALA A 466 7.74 -7.69 17.98
N SER A 467 6.93 -7.02 18.79
CA SER A 467 5.62 -7.49 19.23
C SER A 467 4.55 -6.51 18.76
N PHE A 468 3.56 -6.99 18.01
CA PHE A 468 2.53 -6.10 17.51
C PHE A 468 1.19 -6.81 17.34
N MET A 469 0.13 -6.03 17.32
CA MET A 469 -1.21 -6.42 16.88
C MET A 469 -1.57 -5.65 15.62
N HIS A 470 -2.26 -6.31 14.69
CA HIS A 470 -2.73 -5.68 13.47
C HIS A 470 -4.17 -6.11 13.20
N GLY A 471 -5.09 -5.15 13.04
CA GLY A 471 -6.49 -5.42 12.76
C GLY A 471 -6.72 -5.84 11.31
N ALA A 472 -7.51 -6.90 11.09
CA ALA A 472 -8.09 -7.22 9.79
C ALA A 472 -9.38 -6.40 9.56
N GLY A 473 -9.69 -6.09 8.30
CA GLY A 473 -10.82 -5.25 7.93
C GLY A 473 -10.53 -3.76 8.08
N PHE A 474 -11.51 -2.93 7.72
CA PHE A 474 -11.44 -1.50 7.98
C PHE A 474 -11.68 -1.21 9.46
N THR A 475 -10.92 -0.29 10.00
CA THR A 475 -11.07 0.16 11.39
C THR A 475 -12.22 1.17 11.51
N GLY A 476 -12.85 1.23 12.69
CA GLY A 476 -13.99 2.11 12.94
C GLY A 476 -15.23 1.71 12.13
N SER A 477 -15.89 2.68 11.51
CA SER A 477 -17.12 2.49 10.72
C SER A 477 -16.90 2.16 9.24
N GLY A 478 -15.66 1.93 8.80
CA GLY A 478 -15.32 1.76 7.38
C GLY A 478 -16.09 0.64 6.70
N GLU A 479 -16.25 -0.52 7.33
CA GLU A 479 -17.02 -1.64 6.76
C GLU A 479 -18.51 -1.32 6.60
N VAL A 480 -19.09 -0.53 7.50
CA VAL A 480 -20.50 -0.09 7.41
C VAL A 480 -20.70 0.83 6.20
N TYR A 481 -19.76 1.74 5.94
CA TYR A 481 -19.84 2.63 4.77
C TYR A 481 -19.65 1.91 3.44
N LEU A 482 -18.92 0.79 3.40
CA LEU A 482 -18.68 0.04 2.17
C LEU A 482 -19.94 -0.68 1.66
N GLN A 483 -20.86 -1.07 2.55
CA GLN A 483 -22.12 -1.76 2.22
C GLN A 483 -21.92 -2.92 1.22
N SER A 484 -20.93 -3.76 1.50
CA SER A 484 -20.50 -4.83 0.59
C SER A 484 -21.62 -5.83 0.29
N VAL A 485 -21.75 -6.24 -0.98
CA VAL A 485 -22.75 -7.20 -1.46
C VAL A 485 -22.06 -8.34 -2.19
N VAL A 486 -22.53 -9.56 -1.96
CA VAL A 486 -22.12 -10.78 -2.68
C VAL A 486 -23.36 -11.49 -3.19
N GLY A 487 -23.27 -12.01 -4.42
CA GLY A 487 -24.29 -12.87 -5.01
C GLY A 487 -23.81 -14.32 -5.13
N ALA A 488 -24.77 -15.24 -5.29
CA ALA A 488 -24.50 -16.60 -5.69
C ALA A 488 -25.61 -17.08 -6.64
N GLU A 489 -25.26 -17.92 -7.62
CA GLU A 489 -26.20 -18.50 -8.57
C GLU A 489 -25.92 -19.99 -8.77
N ALA A 490 -26.97 -20.80 -8.93
CA ALA A 490 -26.85 -22.17 -9.40
C ALA A 490 -26.89 -22.16 -10.93
N THR A 491 -25.92 -22.83 -11.57
CA THR A 491 -25.88 -22.94 -13.03
C THR A 491 -26.69 -24.14 -13.52
N ALA A 492 -27.06 -24.14 -14.79
CA ALA A 492 -27.79 -25.25 -15.42
C ALA A 492 -27.00 -26.57 -15.38
N GLU A 493 -25.67 -26.51 -15.30
CA GLU A 493 -24.77 -27.67 -15.21
C GLU A 493 -24.62 -28.20 -13.77
N GLY A 494 -25.39 -27.70 -12.82
CA GLY A 494 -25.36 -28.14 -11.41
C GLY A 494 -24.13 -27.63 -10.64
N ARG A 495 -23.53 -26.52 -11.06
CA ARG A 495 -22.43 -25.83 -10.38
C ARG A 495 -22.98 -24.63 -9.60
N VAL A 496 -22.19 -24.12 -8.67
CA VAL A 496 -22.52 -22.89 -7.95
C VAL A 496 -21.47 -21.85 -8.27
N LYS A 497 -21.92 -20.67 -8.71
CA LYS A 497 -21.06 -19.55 -9.09
C LYS A 497 -21.22 -18.41 -8.09
N ILE A 498 -20.09 -17.98 -7.52
CA ILE A 498 -20.00 -16.85 -6.59
C ILE A 498 -19.79 -15.56 -7.39
N LEU A 499 -20.61 -14.54 -7.11
CA LEU A 499 -20.57 -13.24 -7.75
C LEU A 499 -20.03 -12.21 -6.74
N ALA A 500 -18.76 -11.84 -6.88
CA ALA A 500 -18.08 -10.88 -6.02
C ALA A 500 -17.05 -10.05 -6.81
N ALA A 501 -16.91 -8.78 -6.44
CA ALA A 501 -15.89 -7.90 -7.02
C ALA A 501 -14.51 -8.04 -6.36
N SER A 502 -14.37 -8.97 -5.41
CA SER A 502 -13.09 -9.25 -4.75
C SER A 502 -12.11 -9.87 -5.75
N THR A 503 -10.97 -9.22 -5.92
CA THR A 503 -9.99 -9.58 -6.96
C THR A 503 -9.02 -10.66 -6.49
N GLU A 504 -8.64 -11.56 -7.40
CA GLU A 504 -7.52 -12.47 -7.24
C GLU A 504 -6.25 -11.78 -7.73
N ILE A 505 -5.29 -11.56 -6.85
CA ILE A 505 -4.03 -10.87 -7.12
C ILE A 505 -2.80 -11.71 -6.71
N GLY A 506 -3.00 -13.00 -6.48
CA GLY A 506 -2.01 -13.96 -6.02
C GLY A 506 -2.23 -14.49 -4.62
N GLN A 507 -3.11 -13.88 -3.82
CA GLN A 507 -3.35 -14.24 -2.41
C GLN A 507 -4.28 -15.43 -2.20
N GLY A 508 -5.04 -15.87 -3.22
CA GLY A 508 -5.90 -17.06 -3.15
C GLY A 508 -7.38 -16.76 -2.87
N THR A 509 -7.89 -15.60 -3.24
CA THR A 509 -9.32 -15.22 -3.07
C THR A 509 -10.26 -16.25 -3.68
N ASN A 510 -10.04 -16.66 -4.94
CA ASN A 510 -10.90 -17.62 -5.63
C ASN A 510 -10.93 -18.97 -4.93
N THR A 511 -9.77 -19.42 -4.43
CA THR A 511 -9.65 -20.69 -3.69
C THR A 511 -10.37 -20.63 -2.35
N ILE A 512 -10.16 -19.54 -1.57
CA ILE A 512 -10.81 -19.35 -0.26
C ILE A 512 -12.32 -19.27 -0.40
N PHE A 513 -12.85 -18.51 -1.35
CA PHE A 513 -14.28 -18.40 -1.58
C PHE A 513 -14.88 -19.74 -1.98
N ALA A 514 -14.20 -20.52 -2.82
CA ALA A 514 -14.65 -21.85 -3.19
C ALA A 514 -14.65 -22.84 -2.00
N GLN A 515 -13.67 -22.77 -1.11
CA GLN A 515 -13.64 -23.58 0.11
C GLN A 515 -14.81 -23.22 1.05
N ILE A 516 -15.03 -21.92 1.30
CA ILE A 516 -16.13 -21.45 2.17
C ILE A 516 -17.48 -21.88 1.60
N ALA A 517 -17.71 -21.70 0.30
CA ALA A 517 -18.97 -22.07 -0.34
C ALA A 517 -19.19 -23.59 -0.35
N ALA A 518 -18.17 -24.38 -0.66
CA ALA A 518 -18.24 -25.84 -0.66
C ALA A 518 -18.55 -26.40 0.74
N GLU A 519 -17.93 -25.85 1.77
CA GLU A 519 -18.19 -26.19 3.17
C GLU A 519 -19.63 -25.87 3.56
N ALA A 520 -20.09 -24.64 3.29
CA ALA A 520 -21.44 -24.19 3.66
C ALA A 520 -22.54 -24.97 2.95
N LEU A 521 -22.34 -25.40 1.71
CA LEU A 521 -23.29 -26.16 0.91
C LEU A 521 -23.20 -27.67 1.16
N GLY A 522 -22.07 -28.18 1.63
CA GLY A 522 -21.77 -29.60 1.73
C GLY A 522 -21.55 -30.27 0.37
N VAL A 523 -20.98 -29.55 -0.60
CA VAL A 523 -20.72 -30.03 -1.97
C VAL A 523 -19.22 -30.16 -2.25
N ALA A 524 -18.86 -30.80 -3.37
CA ALA A 524 -17.47 -30.89 -3.80
C ALA A 524 -16.91 -29.52 -4.19
N TYR A 525 -15.65 -29.25 -3.80
CA TYR A 525 -14.91 -28.01 -4.09
C TYR A 525 -14.89 -27.66 -5.59
N GLU A 526 -14.78 -28.67 -6.43
CA GLU A 526 -14.73 -28.56 -7.88
C GLU A 526 -16.02 -27.98 -8.49
N LEU A 527 -17.16 -28.14 -7.81
CA LEU A 527 -18.47 -27.63 -8.25
C LEU A 527 -18.63 -26.13 -8.02
N ILE A 528 -17.74 -25.51 -7.26
CA ILE A 528 -17.79 -24.07 -7.01
C ILE A 528 -16.96 -23.32 -8.05
N GLU A 529 -17.56 -22.32 -8.64
CA GLU A 529 -16.93 -21.33 -9.53
C GLU A 529 -16.91 -19.95 -8.87
N VAL A 530 -15.93 -19.14 -9.19
CA VAL A 530 -15.86 -17.73 -8.76
C VAL A 530 -15.83 -16.88 -10.03
N ALA A 531 -16.79 -15.98 -10.15
CA ALA A 531 -16.88 -15.08 -11.30
C ALA A 531 -15.65 -14.16 -11.36
N GLN A 532 -15.20 -13.88 -12.60
CA GLN A 532 -14.22 -12.82 -12.82
C GLN A 532 -14.83 -11.47 -12.38
N PRO A 533 -14.10 -10.65 -11.61
CA PRO A 533 -14.55 -9.31 -11.25
C PRO A 533 -14.78 -8.43 -12.48
N ASP A 534 -16.05 -8.14 -12.73
CA ASP A 534 -16.56 -7.35 -13.84
C ASP A 534 -17.74 -6.53 -13.33
N THR A 535 -17.62 -5.22 -13.31
CA THR A 535 -18.60 -4.32 -12.71
C THR A 535 -20.00 -4.37 -13.33
N ALA A 536 -20.13 -4.95 -14.55
CA ALA A 536 -21.42 -5.20 -15.18
C ALA A 536 -22.09 -6.51 -14.69
N ASN A 537 -21.31 -7.46 -14.17
CA ASN A 537 -21.78 -8.83 -13.92
C ASN A 537 -21.72 -9.25 -12.44
N VAL A 538 -20.97 -8.52 -11.61
CA VAL A 538 -20.87 -8.83 -10.18
C VAL A 538 -21.23 -7.61 -9.33
N PRO A 539 -21.87 -7.82 -8.16
CA PRO A 539 -22.14 -6.75 -7.22
C PRO A 539 -20.85 -6.21 -6.58
N ASN A 540 -20.91 -4.99 -6.05
CA ASN A 540 -19.79 -4.39 -5.34
C ASN A 540 -19.58 -5.06 -3.97
N SER A 541 -18.62 -5.97 -3.87
CA SER A 541 -18.22 -6.60 -2.60
C SER A 541 -17.19 -5.77 -1.78
N GLY A 542 -16.94 -4.54 -2.20
CA GLY A 542 -15.90 -3.68 -1.64
C GLY A 542 -14.50 -4.00 -2.19
N PRO A 543 -13.50 -3.20 -1.82
CA PRO A 543 -12.13 -3.33 -2.32
C PRO A 543 -11.40 -4.56 -1.74
N THR A 544 -10.45 -5.11 -2.50
CA THR A 544 -9.56 -6.21 -2.06
C THR A 544 -8.34 -5.63 -1.35
N VAL A 545 -8.53 -5.22 -0.11
CA VAL A 545 -7.55 -4.52 0.73
C VAL A 545 -7.75 -4.88 2.21
N ALA A 546 -6.93 -4.35 3.10
CA ALA A 546 -7.09 -4.37 4.56
C ALA A 546 -7.28 -5.77 5.17
N SER A 547 -6.90 -6.84 4.49
CA SER A 547 -7.11 -8.24 4.92
C SER A 547 -8.59 -8.58 5.21
N ARG A 548 -9.54 -7.89 4.55
CA ARG A 548 -10.98 -8.05 4.77
C ARG A 548 -11.62 -9.18 3.97
N THR A 549 -10.98 -9.60 2.87
CA THR A 549 -11.58 -10.52 1.89
C THR A 549 -12.06 -11.82 2.53
N CYS A 550 -11.22 -12.53 3.29
CA CYS A 550 -11.63 -13.78 3.93
C CYS A 550 -12.66 -13.53 5.06
N MET A 551 -12.37 -12.58 5.96
CA MET A 551 -13.18 -12.35 7.16
C MET A 551 -14.55 -11.74 6.84
N ILE A 552 -14.59 -10.65 6.08
CA ILE A 552 -15.84 -9.92 5.79
C ILE A 552 -16.55 -10.52 4.58
N VAL A 553 -15.86 -10.54 3.41
CA VAL A 553 -16.52 -11.00 2.18
C VAL A 553 -16.74 -12.51 2.20
N GLY A 554 -15.85 -13.30 2.82
CA GLY A 554 -16.06 -14.72 3.02
C GLY A 554 -17.33 -15.06 3.81
N LYS A 555 -17.67 -14.23 4.83
CA LYS A 555 -18.95 -14.39 5.56
C LYS A 555 -20.17 -14.06 4.69
N LEU A 556 -20.05 -13.07 3.81
CA LEU A 556 -21.09 -12.76 2.83
C LEU A 556 -21.24 -13.88 1.79
N VAL A 557 -20.14 -14.50 1.35
CA VAL A 557 -20.16 -15.69 0.47
C VAL A 557 -20.91 -16.84 1.15
N GLU A 558 -20.57 -17.17 2.39
CA GLU A 558 -21.28 -18.18 3.18
C GLU A 558 -22.79 -17.90 3.23
N SER A 559 -23.17 -16.67 3.56
CA SER A 559 -24.58 -16.27 3.65
C SER A 559 -25.29 -16.35 2.30
N ALA A 560 -24.65 -15.91 1.20
CA ALA A 560 -25.22 -15.93 -0.13
C ALA A 560 -25.48 -17.37 -0.63
N VAL A 561 -24.53 -18.29 -0.42
CA VAL A 561 -24.70 -19.68 -0.87
C VAL A 561 -25.71 -20.46 0.00
N LEU A 562 -25.81 -20.17 1.29
CA LEU A 562 -26.84 -20.73 2.15
C LEU A 562 -28.25 -20.28 1.73
N GLY A 563 -28.39 -19.13 1.11
CA GLY A 563 -29.65 -18.66 0.52
C GLY A 563 -30.09 -19.43 -0.73
N LEU A 564 -29.22 -20.27 -1.32
CA LEU A 564 -29.56 -21.16 -2.43
C LEU A 564 -30.17 -22.52 -1.95
N LYS A 565 -29.99 -22.89 -0.68
CA LYS A 565 -30.61 -24.07 -0.05
C LYS A 565 -32.08 -23.83 0.22
#